data_eb84fb276a32b242ec90f0507fb746b5
#
_entry.id   eb84fb276a32b242ec90f0507fb746b5
#
_cell.length_a   1.000
_cell.length_b   1.000
_cell.length_c   1.000
_cell.angle_alpha   90.00
_cell.angle_beta   90.00
_cell.angle_gamma   90.00
#
_symmetry.space_group_name_H-M   'P 1'
#
loop_
_entity.id
_entity.type
_entity.pdbx_description
1 polymer ?
#
loop_
_entity_poly.entity_id
_entity_poly.type
_entity_poly.pdbx_seq_one_letter_code
_entity_poly.pdbx_strand_id
1 'polypeptide(L)'
;MELTLWTYEGPPHVGAMRVASSMKDIHYVLHAPQGDTYADLLFTMIERRGQRPPVTYTTFQARDLGGDTAELVKRNITEAVERFKPKTLLVGESCTAELIQDQPGALAKGMGFDIPIVNLELPAYSKKENWGASETFYQIIRTLLKDKVNEIEKINPKRWMSLGRRPKVNILGPTLLGFRCRDDVIEIQRILSEQGIDTNVVAPLGSTPDDIARLTDADINICIYHEIAETSCEWLKRNCGMEYTTTIPIGIKNTINFINEVHEKLDLPLTNQTELEHKSKLPWYSKSVDSNYLTGKRVFIFGDGTHAIAAAKIAKDELGFEVVGLGTYSREMARQVRAAAKDLNCPVSYTHLTLPTICSV
;
A
#
# COMPACT_ATOMS: atom_id res chain seq x y z
N MET A 1 2.89 -27.70 -20.17
CA MET A 1 4.16 -27.23 -19.54
C MET A 1 3.76 -26.33 -18.40
N GLU A 2 3.87 -26.80 -17.16
CA GLU A 2 3.61 -25.97 -15.98
C GLU A 2 4.85 -25.12 -15.73
N LEU A 3 4.76 -23.83 -15.95
CA LEU A 3 5.80 -22.86 -15.57
C LEU A 3 5.57 -22.48 -14.12
N THR A 4 6.36 -23.02 -13.22
CA THR A 4 6.39 -22.58 -11.83
C THR A 4 7.34 -21.39 -11.73
N LEU A 5 6.78 -20.17 -11.78
CA LEU A 5 7.54 -18.96 -11.50
C LEU A 5 7.55 -18.74 -9.99
N TRP A 6 8.73 -18.86 -9.40
CA TRP A 6 8.93 -18.57 -7.99
C TRP A 6 9.15 -17.06 -7.83
N THR A 7 8.21 -16.38 -7.19
CA THR A 7 8.38 -14.98 -6.80
C THR A 7 8.47 -14.92 -5.29
N TYR A 8 9.48 -14.20 -4.81
CA TYR A 8 9.63 -13.96 -3.38
C TYR A 8 8.62 -12.91 -2.94
N GLU A 9 7.77 -13.27 -2.01
CA GLU A 9 6.98 -12.34 -1.22
C GLU A 9 7.36 -12.54 0.24
N GLY A 10 7.82 -11.46 0.88
CA GLY A 10 8.30 -11.47 2.25
C GLY A 10 7.22 -11.82 3.27
N PRO A 11 7.61 -12.09 4.51
CA PRO A 11 6.66 -12.24 5.61
C PRO A 11 6.00 -10.88 5.95
N PRO A 12 4.87 -10.88 6.68
CA PRO A 12 4.07 -9.67 6.89
C PRO A 12 4.80 -8.58 7.69
N HIS A 13 5.75 -8.92 8.55
CA HIS A 13 6.54 -7.92 9.26
C HIS A 13 7.43 -7.08 8.33
N VAL A 14 7.84 -7.61 7.17
CA VAL A 14 8.52 -6.82 6.12
C VAL A 14 7.57 -5.80 5.51
N GLY A 15 6.29 -6.16 5.33
CA GLY A 15 5.25 -5.21 4.94
C GLY A 15 5.06 -4.08 5.95
N ALA A 16 5.09 -4.40 7.25
CA ALA A 16 5.08 -3.40 8.31
C ALA A 16 6.31 -2.46 8.24
N MET A 17 7.48 -3.02 7.95
CA MET A 17 8.70 -2.23 7.73
C MET A 17 8.58 -1.30 6.52
N ARG A 18 7.93 -1.74 5.43
CA ARG A 18 7.66 -0.87 4.26
C ARG A 18 6.87 0.36 4.66
N VAL A 19 5.80 0.19 5.43
CA VAL A 19 4.97 1.29 5.90
C VAL A 19 5.73 2.19 6.86
N ALA A 20 6.39 1.62 7.89
CA ALA A 20 7.18 2.36 8.86
C ALA A 20 8.31 3.18 8.18
N SER A 21 9.02 2.56 7.21
CA SER A 21 10.09 3.24 6.47
C SER A 21 9.58 4.31 5.51
N SER A 22 8.31 4.22 5.12
CA SER A 22 7.65 5.22 4.26
C SER A 22 7.25 6.47 5.00
N MET A 23 6.99 6.37 6.30
CA MET A 23 6.54 7.46 7.15
C MET A 23 7.71 8.16 7.88
N LYS A 24 7.43 9.33 8.43
CA LYS A 24 8.32 10.09 9.31
C LYS A 24 7.77 10.07 10.74
N ASP A 25 8.63 10.31 11.72
CA ASP A 25 8.27 10.39 13.14
C ASP A 25 7.61 9.11 13.69
N ILE A 26 7.82 7.98 13.02
CA ILE A 26 7.41 6.64 13.44
C ILE A 26 8.65 5.80 13.71
N HIS A 27 8.58 4.93 14.70
CA HIS A 27 9.59 3.90 14.94
C HIS A 27 8.93 2.54 15.14
N TYR A 28 9.56 1.48 14.63
CA TYR A 28 9.06 0.11 14.73
C TYR A 28 9.98 -0.71 15.65
N VAL A 29 9.46 -1.27 16.71
CA VAL A 29 10.15 -2.28 17.52
C VAL A 29 9.67 -3.64 17.08
N LEU A 30 10.57 -4.40 16.47
CA LEU A 30 10.32 -5.75 15.96
C LEU A 30 10.93 -6.77 16.93
N HIS A 31 10.08 -7.56 17.59
CA HIS A 31 10.52 -8.69 18.37
C HIS A 31 10.95 -9.82 17.44
N ALA A 32 12.26 -10.03 17.34
CA ALA A 32 12.86 -10.89 16.34
C ALA A 32 14.23 -11.41 16.77
N PRO A 33 14.66 -12.59 16.29
CA PRO A 33 16.02 -13.06 16.47
C PRO A 33 17.01 -12.24 15.64
N GLN A 34 18.29 -12.35 15.92
CA GLN A 34 19.34 -11.63 15.22
C GLN A 34 19.34 -11.88 13.70
N GLY A 35 18.95 -13.08 13.26
CA GLY A 35 18.91 -13.43 11.84
C GLY A 35 17.95 -12.56 11.00
N ASP A 36 16.88 -12.06 11.60
CA ASP A 36 15.84 -11.29 10.87
C ASP A 36 16.27 -9.85 10.53
N THR A 37 17.44 -9.41 11.01
CA THR A 37 18.00 -8.08 10.69
C THR A 37 18.39 -7.95 9.21
N TYR A 38 18.40 -9.03 8.44
CA TYR A 38 18.68 -8.99 6.99
C TYR A 38 17.72 -8.07 6.21
N ALA A 39 16.52 -7.89 6.71
CA ALA A 39 15.53 -7.03 6.06
C ALA A 39 16.01 -5.58 5.91
N ASP A 40 16.85 -5.08 6.81
CA ASP A 40 17.48 -3.76 6.68
C ASP A 40 18.29 -3.61 5.39
N LEU A 41 18.96 -4.69 4.97
CA LEU A 41 19.76 -4.69 3.74
C LEU A 41 18.87 -4.52 2.51
N LEU A 42 17.70 -5.16 2.48
CA LEU A 42 16.75 -5.02 1.37
C LEU A 42 16.35 -3.56 1.19
N PHE A 43 15.97 -2.88 2.28
CA PHE A 43 15.57 -1.47 2.23
C PHE A 43 16.74 -0.57 1.84
N THR A 44 17.93 -0.79 2.40
CA THR A 44 19.09 0.02 2.10
C THR A 44 19.56 -0.15 0.65
N MET A 45 19.59 -1.38 0.14
CA MET A 45 20.07 -1.69 -1.21
C MET A 45 19.09 -1.29 -2.30
N ILE A 46 17.80 -1.59 -2.13
CA ILE A 46 16.78 -1.34 -3.17
C ILE A 46 16.45 0.16 -3.22
N GLU A 47 16.20 0.77 -2.07
CA GLU A 47 15.86 2.18 -1.98
C GLU A 47 17.06 3.12 -2.12
N ARG A 48 18.28 2.59 -2.06
CA ARG A 48 19.55 3.35 -2.14
C ARG A 48 19.58 4.54 -1.17
N ARG A 49 19.02 4.36 0.01
CA ARG A 49 18.99 5.39 1.06
C ARG A 49 20.26 5.32 1.90
N GLY A 50 20.78 6.49 2.27
CA GLY A 50 21.89 6.59 3.24
C GLY A 50 21.47 6.36 4.70
N GLN A 51 20.20 6.00 4.96
CA GLN A 51 19.66 5.79 6.29
C GLN A 51 19.04 4.40 6.39
N ARG A 52 19.24 3.77 7.54
CA ARG A 52 18.56 2.51 7.89
C ARG A 52 17.05 2.72 8.05
N PRO A 53 16.24 1.67 7.87
CA PRO A 53 14.83 1.67 8.28
C PRO A 53 14.68 2.08 9.75
N PRO A 54 13.59 2.77 10.14
CA PRO A 54 13.33 3.17 11.52
C PRO A 54 12.86 1.96 12.36
N VAL A 55 13.72 0.95 12.47
CA VAL A 55 13.41 -0.33 13.13
C VAL A 55 14.47 -0.65 14.19
N THR A 56 14.00 -1.06 15.35
CA THR A 56 14.81 -1.66 16.42
C THR A 56 14.40 -3.13 16.56
N TYR A 57 15.37 -4.04 16.48
CA TYR A 57 15.16 -5.46 16.70
C TYR A 57 15.56 -5.84 18.13
N THR A 58 14.79 -6.71 18.78
CA THR A 58 15.17 -7.22 20.11
C THR A 58 16.39 -8.13 20.05
N THR A 59 16.65 -8.74 18.88
CA THR A 59 17.81 -9.63 18.64
C THR A 59 17.97 -10.75 19.65
N PHE A 60 16.86 -11.38 20.06
CA PHE A 60 16.90 -12.49 20.99
C PHE A 60 17.71 -13.69 20.43
N GLN A 61 18.28 -14.46 21.33
CA GLN A 61 19.07 -15.65 21.03
C GLN A 61 18.50 -16.86 21.78
N ALA A 62 18.98 -18.06 21.45
CA ALA A 62 18.51 -19.29 22.08
C ALA A 62 18.61 -19.26 23.63
N ARG A 63 19.62 -18.59 24.18
CA ARG A 63 19.78 -18.42 25.64
C ARG A 63 18.67 -17.58 26.29
N ASP A 64 18.07 -16.65 25.51
CA ASP A 64 17.03 -15.74 26.02
C ASP A 64 15.67 -16.47 26.08
N LEU A 65 15.49 -17.56 25.32
CA LEU A 65 14.27 -18.38 25.33
C LEU A 65 14.06 -19.16 26.65
N GLY A 66 15.13 -19.36 27.40
CA GLY A 66 15.04 -19.94 28.73
C GLY A 66 14.88 -18.93 29.87
N GLY A 67 14.84 -17.64 29.55
CA GLY A 67 14.73 -16.53 30.47
C GLY A 67 13.43 -15.75 30.30
N ASP A 68 13.44 -14.47 30.73
CA ASP A 68 12.31 -13.54 30.56
C ASP A 68 12.45 -12.71 29.29
N THR A 69 11.83 -13.19 28.19
CA THR A 69 11.80 -12.47 26.91
C THR A 69 11.00 -11.17 27.04
N ALA A 70 10.05 -11.07 27.96
CA ALA A 70 9.26 -9.86 28.17
C ALA A 70 10.13 -8.69 28.67
N GLU A 71 11.10 -8.95 29.55
CA GLU A 71 12.03 -7.92 30.02
C GLU A 71 12.96 -7.44 28.88
N LEU A 72 13.37 -8.34 28.00
CA LEU A 72 14.12 -7.98 26.80
C LEU A 72 13.30 -7.04 25.90
N VAL A 73 12.04 -7.37 25.68
CA VAL A 73 11.12 -6.54 24.86
C VAL A 73 10.94 -5.16 25.51
N LYS A 74 10.61 -5.09 26.79
CA LYS A 74 10.40 -3.82 27.51
C LYS A 74 11.63 -2.92 27.45
N ARG A 75 12.81 -3.48 27.68
CA ARG A 75 14.07 -2.73 27.58
C ARG A 75 14.26 -2.14 26.20
N ASN A 76 14.11 -2.93 25.12
CA ASN A 76 14.29 -2.46 23.77
C ASN A 76 13.25 -1.40 23.38
N ILE A 77 12.02 -1.51 23.86
CA ILE A 77 10.98 -0.48 23.66
C ILE A 77 11.38 0.82 24.34
N THR A 78 11.81 0.76 25.60
CA THR A 78 12.23 1.94 26.36
C THR A 78 13.41 2.64 25.67
N GLU A 79 14.46 1.89 25.32
CA GLU A 79 15.63 2.41 24.61
C GLU A 79 15.25 3.04 23.26
N ALA A 80 14.32 2.42 22.52
CA ALA A 80 13.86 2.95 21.23
C ALA A 80 13.10 4.28 21.40
N VAL A 81 12.20 4.36 22.38
CA VAL A 81 11.44 5.59 22.68
C VAL A 81 12.38 6.71 23.12
N GLU A 82 13.30 6.45 24.03
CA GLU A 82 14.25 7.45 24.53
C GLU A 82 15.20 7.95 23.44
N ARG A 83 15.70 7.05 22.61
CA ARG A 83 16.68 7.35 21.57
C ARG A 83 16.10 8.05 20.36
N PHE A 84 14.96 7.56 19.85
CA PHE A 84 14.40 8.02 18.58
C PHE A 84 13.26 9.02 18.76
N LYS A 85 12.66 9.10 19.95
CA LYS A 85 11.57 10.01 20.31
C LYS A 85 10.46 10.05 19.26
N PRO A 86 9.91 8.89 18.85
CA PRO A 86 8.89 8.85 17.82
C PRO A 86 7.58 9.46 18.32
N LYS A 87 6.78 10.01 17.42
CA LYS A 87 5.41 10.42 17.72
C LYS A 87 4.41 9.26 17.76
N THR A 88 4.78 8.12 17.17
CA THR A 88 4.00 6.88 17.21
C THR A 88 4.95 5.71 17.16
N LEU A 89 4.71 4.72 18.01
CA LEU A 89 5.48 3.49 18.08
C LEU A 89 4.67 2.33 17.49
N LEU A 90 5.26 1.62 16.53
CA LEU A 90 4.77 0.32 16.08
C LEU A 90 5.47 -0.77 16.87
N VAL A 91 4.75 -1.78 17.30
CA VAL A 91 5.32 -2.95 17.98
C VAL A 91 4.72 -4.21 17.41
N GLY A 92 5.56 -5.13 17.00
CA GLY A 92 5.14 -6.41 16.42
C GLY A 92 6.23 -7.46 16.53
N GLU A 93 5.95 -8.62 15.96
CA GLU A 93 6.82 -9.78 16.02
C GLU A 93 7.16 -10.33 14.63
N SER A 94 8.29 -11.02 14.53
CA SER A 94 8.69 -11.78 13.35
C SER A 94 8.07 -13.18 13.37
N CYS A 95 8.20 -13.89 12.24
CA CYS A 95 7.74 -15.28 12.14
C CYS A 95 8.37 -16.21 13.19
N THR A 96 9.59 -15.95 13.60
CA THR A 96 10.26 -16.76 14.64
C THR A 96 9.70 -16.44 16.02
N ALA A 97 9.43 -15.17 16.31
CA ALA A 97 8.84 -14.75 17.58
C ALA A 97 7.38 -15.21 17.73
N GLU A 98 6.63 -15.28 16.63
CA GLU A 98 5.26 -15.84 16.64
C GLU A 98 5.22 -17.28 17.17
N LEU A 99 6.26 -18.10 16.92
CA LEU A 99 6.34 -19.48 17.41
C LEU A 99 6.49 -19.57 18.92
N ILE A 100 7.10 -18.60 19.55
CA ILE A 100 7.26 -18.56 21.02
C ILE A 100 6.08 -17.89 21.73
N GLN A 101 5.11 -17.38 20.94
CA GLN A 101 3.86 -16.79 21.42
C GLN A 101 4.03 -15.59 22.37
N ASP A 102 5.12 -14.86 22.24
CA ASP A 102 5.28 -13.58 22.90
C ASP A 102 4.27 -12.56 22.35
N GLN A 103 3.80 -11.66 23.19
CA GLN A 103 2.85 -10.61 22.79
C GLN A 103 3.46 -9.22 22.99
N PRO A 104 4.48 -8.84 22.21
CA PRO A 104 5.26 -7.63 22.46
C PRO A 104 4.41 -6.36 22.40
N GLY A 105 3.40 -6.31 21.53
CA GLY A 105 2.52 -5.17 21.43
C GLY A 105 1.58 -4.99 22.62
N ALA A 106 1.12 -6.07 23.24
CA ALA A 106 0.34 -6.02 24.48
C ALA A 106 1.19 -5.52 25.65
N LEU A 107 2.45 -6.01 25.74
CA LEU A 107 3.42 -5.53 26.72
C LEU A 107 3.68 -4.03 26.58
N ALA A 108 3.90 -3.56 25.34
CA ALA A 108 4.14 -2.15 25.04
C ALA A 108 3.00 -1.23 25.52
N LYS A 109 1.75 -1.63 25.26
CA LYS A 109 0.58 -0.88 25.73
C LYS A 109 0.50 -0.79 27.26
N GLY A 110 0.95 -1.81 27.97
CA GLY A 110 0.99 -1.83 29.43
C GLY A 110 2.10 -0.97 30.06
N MET A 111 3.04 -0.46 29.27
CA MET A 111 4.17 0.33 29.77
C MET A 111 3.83 1.81 30.04
N GLY A 112 2.68 2.31 29.58
CA GLY A 112 2.17 3.65 29.92
C GLY A 112 2.93 4.82 29.29
N PHE A 113 3.45 4.68 28.07
CA PHE A 113 4.02 5.79 27.33
C PHE A 113 2.95 6.79 26.86
N ASP A 114 3.29 8.06 26.85
CA ASP A 114 2.40 9.15 26.39
C ASP A 114 2.24 9.22 24.86
N ILE A 115 2.86 8.31 24.11
CA ILE A 115 2.75 8.23 22.66
C ILE A 115 1.80 7.10 22.21
N PRO A 116 1.09 7.26 21.09
CA PRO A 116 0.29 6.19 20.55
C PRO A 116 1.12 4.94 20.23
N ILE A 117 0.64 3.78 20.70
CA ILE A 117 1.26 2.48 20.43
C ILE A 117 0.34 1.68 19.53
N VAL A 118 0.86 1.30 18.37
CA VAL A 118 0.19 0.43 17.40
C VAL A 118 0.68 -0.99 17.62
N ASN A 119 -0.17 -1.84 18.19
CA ASN A 119 0.08 -3.27 18.29
C ASN A 119 -0.18 -3.92 16.94
N LEU A 120 0.82 -4.60 16.40
CA LEU A 120 0.76 -5.31 15.11
C LEU A 120 0.76 -6.82 15.36
N GLU A 121 -0.37 -7.45 15.09
CA GLU A 121 -0.52 -8.90 15.07
C GLU A 121 -0.42 -9.36 13.61
N LEU A 122 0.73 -9.89 13.23
CA LEU A 122 1.09 -10.17 11.85
C LEU A 122 1.38 -11.66 11.62
N PRO A 123 0.36 -12.51 11.47
CA PRO A 123 0.52 -13.97 11.41
C PRO A 123 1.29 -14.41 10.16
N ALA A 124 2.59 -14.64 10.32
CA ALA A 124 3.55 -14.87 9.24
C ALA A 124 3.32 -16.19 8.49
N TYR A 125 2.74 -17.20 9.15
CA TYR A 125 2.49 -18.50 8.55
C TYR A 125 1.26 -18.53 7.65
N SER A 126 0.37 -17.55 7.76
CA SER A 126 -0.86 -17.46 6.95
C SER A 126 -0.90 -16.25 6.02
N LYS A 127 -0.15 -15.20 6.31
CA LYS A 127 -0.16 -13.91 5.60
C LYS A 127 1.22 -13.58 5.03
N LYS A 128 1.23 -12.66 4.07
CA LYS A 128 2.43 -12.24 3.34
C LYS A 128 2.64 -10.73 3.41
N GLU A 129 3.66 -10.24 2.75
CA GLU A 129 4.16 -8.87 2.84
C GLU A 129 3.10 -7.82 2.51
N ASN A 130 2.37 -7.96 1.40
CA ASN A 130 1.35 -6.98 1.01
C ASN A 130 0.22 -6.89 2.04
N TRP A 131 -0.24 -8.03 2.55
CA TRP A 131 -1.21 -8.04 3.63
C TRP A 131 -0.66 -7.35 4.88
N GLY A 132 0.59 -7.62 5.25
CA GLY A 132 1.25 -6.98 6.39
C GLY A 132 1.35 -5.46 6.24
N ALA A 133 1.64 -4.97 5.04
CA ALA A 133 1.65 -3.54 4.76
C ALA A 133 0.24 -2.93 4.85
N SER A 134 -0.77 -3.58 4.28
CA SER A 134 -2.17 -3.14 4.36
C SER A 134 -2.67 -3.10 5.80
N GLU A 135 -2.45 -4.16 6.57
CA GLU A 135 -2.85 -4.24 7.97
C GLU A 135 -2.16 -3.18 8.82
N THR A 136 -0.84 -3.00 8.63
CA THR A 136 -0.08 -1.98 9.36
C THR A 136 -0.60 -0.58 9.09
N PHE A 137 -0.85 -0.23 7.82
CA PHE A 137 -1.37 1.08 7.47
C PHE A 137 -2.78 1.28 8.04
N TYR A 138 -3.62 0.27 7.98
CA TYR A 138 -4.94 0.27 8.60
C TYR A 138 -4.87 0.49 10.12
N GLN A 139 -4.01 -0.24 10.82
CA GLN A 139 -3.88 -0.12 12.27
C GLN A 139 -3.34 1.25 12.71
N ILE A 140 -2.43 1.84 11.93
CA ILE A 140 -1.96 3.22 12.16
C ILE A 140 -3.12 4.20 12.07
N ILE A 141 -3.88 4.18 10.96
CA ILE A 141 -5.04 5.07 10.75
C ILE A 141 -6.06 4.87 11.86
N ARG A 142 -6.42 3.62 12.14
CA ARG A 142 -7.39 3.30 13.20
C ARG A 142 -6.94 3.80 14.56
N THR A 143 -5.67 3.61 14.93
CA THR A 143 -5.15 4.02 16.24
C THR A 143 -5.14 5.53 16.38
N LEU A 144 -4.75 6.26 15.34
CA LEU A 144 -4.62 7.72 15.40
C LEU A 144 -5.95 8.46 15.23
N LEU A 145 -6.97 7.83 14.63
CA LEU A 145 -8.27 8.47 14.37
C LEU A 145 -9.41 7.95 15.26
N LYS A 146 -9.22 6.85 16.00
CA LYS A 146 -10.31 6.19 16.75
C LYS A 146 -11.10 7.12 17.67
N ASP A 147 -10.41 8.01 18.37
CA ASP A 147 -11.03 8.93 19.33
C ASP A 147 -11.77 10.07 18.61
N LYS A 148 -11.27 10.49 17.45
CA LYS A 148 -11.88 11.53 16.60
C LYS A 148 -13.11 11.05 15.83
N VAL A 149 -13.15 9.75 15.49
CA VAL A 149 -14.26 9.20 14.66
C VAL A 149 -15.63 9.40 15.29
N ASN A 150 -15.73 9.34 16.62
CA ASN A 150 -16.98 9.53 17.33
C ASN A 150 -17.44 11.01 17.35
N GLU A 151 -16.55 11.94 17.09
CA GLU A 151 -16.78 13.39 17.10
C GLU A 151 -16.99 13.96 15.70
N ILE A 152 -16.59 13.19 14.65
CA ILE A 152 -16.66 13.66 13.27
C ILE A 152 -18.02 13.30 12.67
N GLU A 153 -18.74 14.31 12.18
CA GLU A 153 -19.88 14.08 11.31
C GLU A 153 -19.44 13.40 10.00
N LYS A 154 -20.32 12.58 9.43
CA LYS A 154 -20.03 11.93 8.14
C LYS A 154 -19.67 12.95 7.09
N ILE A 155 -18.49 12.79 6.50
CA ILE A 155 -17.95 13.72 5.52
C ILE A 155 -18.77 13.64 4.24
N ASN A 156 -19.34 14.77 3.83
CA ASN A 156 -19.98 14.91 2.53
C ASN A 156 -18.88 15.25 1.50
N PRO A 157 -18.71 14.46 0.44
CA PRO A 157 -17.72 14.74 -0.61
C PRO A 157 -17.88 16.13 -1.27
N LYS A 158 -19.07 16.70 -1.21
CA LYS A 158 -19.42 18.03 -1.82
C LYS A 158 -19.25 19.21 -0.85
N ARG A 159 -18.80 18.99 0.39
CA ARG A 159 -18.69 20.05 1.42
C ARG A 159 -17.78 21.21 1.02
N TRP A 160 -16.83 20.97 0.10
CA TRP A 160 -15.92 21.99 -0.40
C TRP A 160 -16.66 23.19 -0.99
N MET A 161 -17.86 22.97 -1.62
CA MET A 161 -18.69 24.05 -2.17
C MET A 161 -19.20 24.98 -1.07
N SER A 162 -19.74 24.41 0.01
CA SER A 162 -20.25 25.20 1.16
C SER A 162 -19.14 25.89 1.92
N LEU A 163 -17.92 25.36 1.87
CA LEU A 163 -16.73 25.95 2.50
C LEU A 163 -16.04 27.01 1.62
N GLY A 164 -16.52 27.24 0.38
CA GLY A 164 -15.97 28.24 -0.53
C GLY A 164 -14.49 28.00 -0.91
N ARG A 165 -14.05 26.74 -0.95
CA ARG A 165 -12.66 26.36 -1.26
C ARG A 165 -12.59 25.37 -2.42
N ARG A 166 -11.41 25.12 -2.91
CA ARG A 166 -11.17 24.00 -3.86
C ARG A 166 -11.37 22.65 -3.19
N PRO A 167 -11.83 21.62 -3.91
CA PRO A 167 -11.88 20.25 -3.37
C PRO A 167 -10.49 19.77 -2.99
N LYS A 168 -10.41 18.99 -1.92
CA LYS A 168 -9.18 18.40 -1.41
C LYS A 168 -9.27 16.89 -1.36
N VAL A 169 -8.19 16.22 -1.74
CA VAL A 169 -8.13 14.74 -1.72
C VAL A 169 -6.89 14.24 -0.98
N ASN A 170 -6.99 13.06 -0.39
CA ASN A 170 -5.82 12.31 0.06
C ASN A 170 -5.40 11.33 -1.04
N ILE A 171 -4.10 11.04 -1.16
CA ILE A 171 -3.55 9.98 -2.00
C ILE A 171 -3.04 8.89 -1.07
N LEU A 172 -3.70 7.74 -1.08
CA LEU A 172 -3.42 6.64 -0.16
C LEU A 172 -2.87 5.41 -0.88
N GLY A 173 -1.85 4.80 -0.28
CA GLY A 173 -1.27 3.54 -0.73
C GLY A 173 0.20 3.54 -1.13
N PRO A 174 0.83 4.65 -1.58
CA PRO A 174 2.22 4.60 -2.00
C PRO A 174 3.14 4.30 -0.82
N THR A 175 4.04 3.30 -1.00
CA THR A 175 5.04 2.89 -0.02
C THR A 175 6.42 2.83 -0.64
N LEU A 176 7.47 2.84 0.18
CA LEU A 176 8.80 2.42 -0.25
C LEU A 176 8.75 1.00 -0.83
N LEU A 177 9.72 0.65 -1.64
CA LEU A 177 9.79 -0.58 -2.45
C LEU A 177 8.64 -0.74 -3.47
N GLY A 178 7.69 0.20 -3.53
CA GLY A 178 6.67 0.25 -4.58
C GLY A 178 7.29 0.65 -5.93
N PHE A 179 6.95 -0.10 -6.99
CA PHE A 179 7.46 0.19 -8.33
C PHE A 179 7.05 1.60 -8.76
N ARG A 180 8.03 2.49 -8.93
CA ARG A 180 7.86 3.90 -9.37
C ARG A 180 6.84 4.72 -8.57
N CYS A 181 6.52 4.34 -7.36
CA CYS A 181 5.46 4.98 -6.55
C CYS A 181 5.64 6.50 -6.37
N ARG A 182 6.88 7.00 -6.38
CA ARG A 182 7.15 8.44 -6.28
C ARG A 182 6.76 9.19 -7.54
N ASP A 183 7.03 8.59 -8.72
CA ASP A 183 6.67 9.18 -10.01
C ASP A 183 5.14 9.17 -10.17
N ASP A 184 4.47 8.09 -9.73
CA ASP A 184 3.01 7.99 -9.74
C ASP A 184 2.36 9.09 -8.89
N VAL A 185 2.90 9.32 -7.68
CA VAL A 185 2.39 10.39 -6.81
C VAL A 185 2.55 11.76 -7.47
N ILE A 186 3.71 12.05 -8.04
CA ILE A 186 3.97 13.33 -8.73
C ILE A 186 2.99 13.53 -9.89
N GLU A 187 2.79 12.50 -10.71
CA GLU A 187 1.93 12.59 -11.88
C GLU A 187 0.45 12.69 -11.50
N ILE A 188 -0.01 11.94 -10.50
CA ILE A 188 -1.39 12.04 -10.01
C ILE A 188 -1.65 13.41 -9.39
N GLN A 189 -0.72 13.96 -8.63
CA GLN A 189 -0.83 15.31 -8.09
C GLN A 189 -0.90 16.37 -9.20
N ARG A 190 -0.10 16.19 -10.28
CA ARG A 190 -0.14 17.07 -11.44
C ARG A 190 -1.51 17.03 -12.12
N ILE A 191 -2.02 15.82 -12.41
CA ILE A 191 -3.35 15.62 -13.02
C ILE A 191 -4.44 16.26 -12.17
N LEU A 192 -4.47 16.00 -10.85
CA LEU A 192 -5.47 16.55 -9.95
C LEU A 192 -5.40 18.09 -9.87
N SER A 193 -4.19 18.65 -9.83
CA SER A 193 -3.98 20.10 -9.81
C SER A 193 -4.49 20.77 -11.07
N GLU A 194 -4.31 20.16 -12.24
CA GLU A 194 -4.85 20.62 -13.54
C GLU A 194 -6.38 20.61 -13.55
N GLN A 195 -7.02 19.72 -12.78
CA GLN A 195 -8.46 19.68 -12.59
C GLN A 195 -8.96 20.64 -11.48
N GLY A 196 -8.07 21.43 -10.90
CA GLY A 196 -8.43 22.34 -9.83
C GLY A 196 -8.62 21.67 -8.45
N ILE A 197 -8.06 20.49 -8.24
CA ILE A 197 -8.17 19.69 -7.02
C ILE A 197 -6.86 19.74 -6.25
N ASP A 198 -6.92 20.06 -4.96
CA ASP A 198 -5.76 20.16 -4.09
C ASP A 198 -5.47 18.81 -3.40
N THR A 199 -4.21 18.47 -3.23
CA THR A 199 -3.81 17.32 -2.41
C THR A 199 -3.69 17.75 -0.96
N ASN A 200 -4.37 17.02 -0.06
CA ASN A 200 -4.28 17.22 1.38
C ASN A 200 -3.11 16.45 1.99
N VAL A 201 -3.13 15.13 1.85
CA VAL A 201 -2.13 14.20 2.39
C VAL A 201 -1.78 13.14 1.36
N VAL A 202 -0.51 12.79 1.29
CA VAL A 202 -0.02 11.57 0.64
C VAL A 202 0.44 10.62 1.74
N ALA A 203 -0.14 9.41 1.82
CA ALA A 203 0.19 8.47 2.88
C ALA A 203 0.19 7.01 2.38
N PRO A 204 1.05 6.15 2.95
CA PRO A 204 2.03 6.43 3.99
C PRO A 204 3.30 7.15 3.51
N LEU A 205 3.56 7.25 2.20
CA LEU A 205 4.81 7.79 1.65
C LEU A 205 5.03 9.25 2.07
N GLY A 206 6.05 9.47 2.90
CA GLY A 206 6.47 10.81 3.34
C GLY A 206 5.61 11.44 4.43
N SER A 207 4.50 10.80 4.85
CA SER A 207 3.59 11.31 5.87
C SER A 207 4.14 11.15 7.29
N THR A 208 3.58 11.93 8.19
CA THR A 208 3.77 11.88 9.65
C THR A 208 2.50 11.40 10.35
N PRO A 209 2.55 11.01 11.63
CA PRO A 209 1.33 10.77 12.43
C PRO A 209 0.37 11.96 12.45
N ASP A 210 0.89 13.19 12.44
CA ASP A 210 0.08 14.41 12.38
C ASP A 210 -0.66 14.54 11.04
N ASP A 211 -0.04 14.10 9.93
CA ASP A 211 -0.70 14.06 8.63
C ASP A 211 -1.84 13.02 8.62
N ILE A 212 -1.64 11.85 9.23
CA ILE A 212 -2.71 10.86 9.37
C ILE A 212 -3.89 11.45 10.16
N ALA A 213 -3.61 12.23 11.21
CA ALA A 213 -4.64 12.89 12.01
C ALA A 213 -5.46 13.92 11.21
N ARG A 214 -4.95 14.39 10.04
CA ARG A 214 -5.61 15.34 9.14
C ARG A 214 -6.26 14.71 7.91
N LEU A 215 -6.30 13.37 7.82
CA LEU A 215 -6.94 12.70 6.67
C LEU A 215 -8.40 13.15 6.48
N THR A 216 -9.10 13.42 7.57
CA THR A 216 -10.50 13.87 7.56
C THR A 216 -10.71 15.31 7.07
N ASP A 217 -9.64 16.07 6.79
CA ASP A 217 -9.73 17.41 6.20
C ASP A 217 -9.99 17.34 4.68
N ALA A 218 -9.74 16.20 4.04
CA ALA A 218 -10.03 15.96 2.64
C ALA A 218 -11.49 15.56 2.41
N ASP A 219 -11.96 15.75 1.18
CA ASP A 219 -13.33 15.46 0.78
C ASP A 219 -13.52 14.01 0.33
N ILE A 220 -12.51 13.44 -0.37
CA ILE A 220 -12.44 12.02 -0.75
C ILE A 220 -11.02 11.48 -0.65
N ASN A 221 -10.87 10.17 -0.78
CA ASN A 221 -9.58 9.50 -0.86
C ASN A 221 -9.32 8.97 -2.29
N ILE A 222 -8.10 9.11 -2.76
CA ILE A 222 -7.59 8.47 -3.97
C ILE A 222 -6.84 7.21 -3.54
N CYS A 223 -7.38 6.03 -3.85
CA CYS A 223 -6.76 4.75 -3.57
C CYS A 223 -5.97 4.29 -4.80
N ILE A 224 -4.64 4.41 -4.78
CA ILE A 224 -3.82 4.09 -5.95
C ILE A 224 -3.19 2.70 -5.94
N TYR A 225 -3.00 2.12 -4.77
CA TYR A 225 -2.51 0.75 -4.56
C TYR A 225 -3.48 0.02 -3.65
N HIS A 226 -4.43 -0.70 -4.26
CA HIS A 226 -5.52 -1.39 -3.53
C HIS A 226 -4.97 -2.42 -2.54
N GLU A 227 -3.90 -3.13 -2.91
CA GLU A 227 -3.23 -4.12 -2.06
C GLU A 227 -2.69 -3.54 -0.75
N ILE A 228 -2.52 -2.21 -0.67
CA ILE A 228 -2.02 -1.52 0.52
C ILE A 228 -3.11 -0.68 1.21
N ALA A 229 -3.93 0.04 0.45
CA ALA A 229 -4.79 1.09 1.00
C ALA A 229 -6.29 0.78 1.02
N GLU A 230 -6.77 -0.24 0.29
CA GLU A 230 -8.20 -0.51 0.16
C GLU A 230 -8.88 -0.71 1.53
N THR A 231 -8.28 -1.53 2.41
CA THR A 231 -8.80 -1.76 3.78
C THR A 231 -8.92 -0.46 4.58
N SER A 232 -7.92 0.42 4.45
CA SER A 232 -7.90 1.74 5.10
C SER A 232 -8.98 2.66 4.53
N CYS A 233 -9.12 2.68 3.20
CA CYS A 233 -10.15 3.47 2.51
C CYS A 233 -11.56 3.01 2.88
N GLU A 234 -11.79 1.70 2.95
CA GLU A 234 -13.07 1.12 3.39
C GLU A 234 -13.40 1.51 4.84
N TRP A 235 -12.41 1.48 5.71
CA TRP A 235 -12.59 1.90 7.10
C TRP A 235 -12.94 3.38 7.21
N LEU A 236 -12.22 4.26 6.48
CA LEU A 236 -12.50 5.70 6.42
C LEU A 236 -13.89 5.98 5.84
N LYS A 237 -14.30 5.25 4.80
CA LYS A 237 -15.66 5.34 4.24
C LYS A 237 -16.72 4.96 5.27
N ARG A 238 -16.53 3.83 5.94
CA ARG A 238 -17.50 3.31 6.91
C ARG A 238 -17.63 4.21 8.14
N ASN A 239 -16.52 4.68 8.67
CA ASN A 239 -16.49 5.40 9.94
C ASN A 239 -16.59 6.92 9.77
N CYS A 240 -15.98 7.49 8.75
CA CYS A 240 -15.95 8.93 8.50
C CYS A 240 -16.83 9.39 7.33
N GLY A 241 -17.39 8.48 6.54
CA GLY A 241 -18.16 8.84 5.34
C GLY A 241 -17.31 9.24 4.14
N MET A 242 -15.98 9.05 4.20
CA MET A 242 -15.07 9.45 3.13
C MET A 242 -15.14 8.47 1.94
N GLU A 243 -15.69 8.91 0.83
CA GLU A 243 -15.65 8.15 -0.42
C GLU A 243 -14.22 7.97 -0.93
N TYR A 244 -13.97 6.93 -1.73
CA TYR A 244 -12.68 6.71 -2.36
C TYR A 244 -12.81 6.23 -3.80
N THR A 245 -11.75 6.43 -4.59
CA THR A 245 -11.69 5.98 -5.99
C THR A 245 -11.28 4.52 -6.07
N THR A 246 -11.80 3.82 -7.07
CA THR A 246 -11.50 2.42 -7.37
C THR A 246 -10.73 2.24 -8.68
N THR A 247 -10.69 3.26 -9.52
CA THR A 247 -9.96 3.23 -10.79
C THR A 247 -8.48 3.52 -10.58
N ILE A 248 -7.62 2.68 -11.14
CA ILE A 248 -6.17 2.89 -11.14
C ILE A 248 -5.80 3.67 -12.41
N PRO A 249 -5.19 4.88 -12.29
CA PRO A 249 -4.88 5.73 -13.43
C PRO A 249 -3.60 5.30 -14.17
N ILE A 250 -3.58 4.07 -14.68
CA ILE A 250 -2.49 3.53 -15.49
C ILE A 250 -3.02 3.25 -16.91
N GLY A 251 -2.42 3.87 -17.90
CA GLY A 251 -2.89 3.88 -19.29
C GLY A 251 -3.86 5.03 -19.58
N ILE A 252 -4.03 5.36 -20.87
CA ILE A 252 -4.81 6.53 -21.31
C ILE A 252 -6.27 6.41 -20.89
N LYS A 253 -6.91 5.28 -21.24
CA LYS A 253 -8.33 5.05 -20.92
C LYS A 253 -8.60 5.07 -19.41
N ASN A 254 -7.76 4.39 -18.63
CA ASN A 254 -7.96 4.33 -17.18
C ASN A 254 -7.67 5.69 -16.52
N THR A 255 -6.73 6.47 -17.03
CA THR A 255 -6.50 7.83 -16.52
C THR A 255 -7.71 8.72 -16.76
N ILE A 256 -8.35 8.63 -17.93
CA ILE A 256 -9.59 9.35 -18.24
C ILE A 256 -10.73 8.88 -17.32
N ASN A 257 -10.89 7.57 -17.15
CA ASN A 257 -11.91 7.01 -16.26
C ASN A 257 -11.69 7.45 -14.80
N PHE A 258 -10.44 7.50 -14.35
CA PHE A 258 -10.06 8.00 -13.04
C PHE A 258 -10.46 9.47 -12.85
N ILE A 259 -10.15 10.34 -13.80
CA ILE A 259 -10.54 11.76 -13.74
C ILE A 259 -12.06 11.87 -13.66
N ASN A 260 -12.79 11.13 -14.47
CA ASN A 260 -14.26 11.13 -14.45
C ASN A 260 -14.82 10.60 -13.12
N GLU A 261 -14.25 9.53 -12.56
CA GLU A 261 -14.64 9.00 -11.24
C GLU A 261 -14.43 10.05 -10.13
N VAL A 262 -13.30 10.75 -10.16
CA VAL A 262 -13.00 11.83 -9.19
C VAL A 262 -14.00 12.97 -9.34
N HIS A 263 -14.28 13.39 -10.58
CA HIS A 263 -15.25 14.46 -10.87
C HIS A 263 -16.66 14.07 -10.41
N GLU A 264 -17.10 12.84 -10.70
CA GLU A 264 -18.41 12.34 -10.24
C GLU A 264 -18.54 12.37 -8.73
N LYS A 265 -17.52 11.86 -8.00
CA LYS A 265 -17.54 11.84 -6.54
C LYS A 265 -17.53 13.23 -5.91
N LEU A 266 -16.84 14.18 -6.52
CA LEU A 266 -16.74 15.57 -6.05
C LEU A 266 -17.84 16.48 -6.60
N ASP A 267 -18.72 15.99 -7.50
CA ASP A 267 -19.75 16.78 -8.20
C ASP A 267 -19.12 17.90 -9.06
N LEU A 268 -18.01 17.60 -9.70
CA LEU A 268 -17.38 18.47 -10.67
C LEU A 268 -17.93 18.20 -12.08
N PRO A 269 -17.90 19.19 -13.00
CA PRO A 269 -18.27 18.97 -14.38
C PRO A 269 -17.42 17.86 -15.01
N LEU A 270 -18.06 16.92 -15.73
CA LEU A 270 -17.33 15.90 -16.46
C LEU A 270 -16.44 16.53 -17.52
N THR A 271 -15.22 16.04 -17.63
CA THR A 271 -14.24 16.56 -18.60
C THR A 271 -14.55 16.05 -20.00
N ASN A 272 -14.23 16.85 -21.01
CA ASN A 272 -14.34 16.41 -22.40
C ASN A 272 -13.32 15.30 -22.67
N GLN A 273 -13.81 14.07 -22.87
CA GLN A 273 -12.99 12.88 -23.08
C GLN A 273 -12.03 13.05 -24.27
N THR A 274 -12.50 13.64 -25.37
CA THR A 274 -11.69 13.86 -26.59
C THR A 274 -10.50 14.79 -26.28
N GLU A 275 -10.71 15.83 -25.50
CA GLU A 275 -9.64 16.76 -25.12
C GLU A 275 -8.59 16.08 -24.25
N LEU A 276 -9.00 15.26 -23.30
CA LEU A 276 -8.07 14.48 -22.46
C LEU A 276 -7.29 13.46 -23.28
N GLU A 277 -7.92 12.77 -24.22
CA GLU A 277 -7.26 11.87 -25.16
C GLU A 277 -6.20 12.57 -26.00
N HIS A 278 -6.51 13.76 -26.52
CA HIS A 278 -5.54 14.55 -27.27
C HIS A 278 -4.34 15.01 -26.43
N LYS A 279 -4.58 15.46 -25.21
CA LYS A 279 -3.51 15.88 -24.29
C LYS A 279 -2.62 14.73 -23.84
N SER A 280 -3.16 13.50 -23.77
CA SER A 280 -2.41 12.32 -23.33
C SER A 280 -1.43 11.79 -24.38
N LYS A 281 -1.63 12.11 -25.66
CA LYS A 281 -0.78 11.64 -26.75
C LYS A 281 0.45 12.53 -26.89
N LEU A 282 1.62 11.98 -26.54
CA LEU A 282 2.87 12.68 -26.80
C LEU A 282 3.09 12.86 -28.30
N PRO A 283 3.48 14.05 -28.77
CA PRO A 283 3.61 14.33 -30.22
C PRO A 283 4.57 13.40 -30.98
N TRP A 284 5.60 12.89 -30.30
CA TRP A 284 6.55 11.95 -30.89
C TRP A 284 5.97 10.54 -31.04
N TYR A 285 5.06 10.13 -30.17
CA TYR A 285 4.46 8.79 -30.19
C TYR A 285 3.71 8.53 -31.48
N SER A 286 2.86 9.45 -31.89
CA SER A 286 2.09 9.33 -33.16
C SER A 286 2.94 9.36 -34.43
N LYS A 287 4.20 9.83 -34.31
CA LYS A 287 5.14 9.90 -35.45
C LYS A 287 6.11 8.73 -35.51
N SER A 288 6.36 8.06 -34.39
CA SER A 288 7.44 7.07 -34.23
C SER A 288 6.96 5.65 -34.00
N VAL A 289 5.69 5.44 -33.64
CA VAL A 289 5.14 4.10 -33.36
C VAL A 289 4.23 3.67 -34.48
N ASP A 290 4.60 2.62 -35.18
CA ASP A 290 3.68 1.90 -36.07
C ASP A 290 2.71 1.10 -35.23
N SER A 291 1.49 1.58 -35.09
CA SER A 291 0.44 0.97 -34.26
C SER A 291 0.11 -0.48 -34.68
N ASN A 292 0.38 -0.85 -35.93
CA ASN A 292 0.11 -2.19 -36.44
C ASN A 292 1.16 -3.21 -36.02
N TYR A 293 2.34 -2.79 -35.58
CA TYR A 293 3.44 -3.70 -35.24
C TYR A 293 3.13 -4.61 -34.05
N LEU A 294 2.35 -4.14 -33.10
CA LEU A 294 1.97 -4.85 -31.87
C LEU A 294 0.62 -5.56 -31.98
N THR A 295 -0.22 -5.16 -32.92
CA THR A 295 -1.58 -5.69 -33.09
C THR A 295 -1.58 -7.19 -33.33
N GLY A 296 -2.41 -7.92 -32.61
CA GLY A 296 -2.59 -9.37 -32.71
C GLY A 296 -1.45 -10.20 -32.13
N LYS A 297 -0.40 -9.59 -31.58
CA LYS A 297 0.65 -10.36 -30.86
C LYS A 297 0.09 -10.90 -29.55
N ARG A 298 0.45 -12.14 -29.23
CA ARG A 298 -0.01 -12.84 -28.02
C ARG A 298 0.90 -12.52 -26.86
N VAL A 299 0.31 -12.08 -25.73
CA VAL A 299 1.04 -11.76 -24.50
C VAL A 299 0.44 -12.46 -23.28
N PHE A 300 1.32 -12.96 -22.41
CA PHE A 300 0.98 -13.37 -21.05
C PHE A 300 1.57 -12.33 -20.09
N ILE A 301 0.74 -11.82 -19.17
CA ILE A 301 1.14 -10.76 -18.25
C ILE A 301 1.13 -11.31 -16.83
N PHE A 302 2.22 -11.08 -16.11
CA PHE A 302 2.43 -11.55 -14.76
C PHE A 302 3.08 -10.45 -13.90
N GLY A 303 2.55 -10.24 -12.68
CA GLY A 303 3.09 -9.26 -11.74
C GLY A 303 2.27 -9.14 -10.47
N ASP A 304 2.47 -8.04 -9.74
CA ASP A 304 1.53 -7.67 -8.69
C ASP A 304 0.14 -7.36 -9.27
N GLY A 305 -0.89 -7.44 -8.41
CA GLY A 305 -2.26 -7.38 -8.91
C GLY A 305 -2.60 -6.07 -9.61
N THR A 306 -2.19 -4.94 -9.05
CA THR A 306 -2.47 -3.60 -9.58
C THR A 306 -1.85 -3.41 -10.96
N HIS A 307 -0.53 -3.63 -11.09
CA HIS A 307 0.18 -3.43 -12.36
C HIS A 307 -0.18 -4.47 -13.42
N ALA A 308 -0.38 -5.74 -13.02
CA ALA A 308 -0.75 -6.79 -13.96
C ALA A 308 -2.13 -6.52 -14.62
N ILE A 309 -3.12 -6.10 -13.84
CA ILE A 309 -4.44 -5.72 -14.36
C ILE A 309 -4.32 -4.52 -15.30
N ALA A 310 -3.60 -3.49 -14.89
CA ALA A 310 -3.43 -2.29 -15.69
C ALA A 310 -2.69 -2.56 -17.01
N ALA A 311 -1.58 -3.29 -16.95
CA ALA A 311 -0.80 -3.67 -18.13
C ALA A 311 -1.62 -4.52 -19.12
N ALA A 312 -2.46 -5.44 -18.61
CA ALA A 312 -3.33 -6.25 -19.46
C ALA A 312 -4.38 -5.41 -20.19
N LYS A 313 -4.97 -4.42 -19.51
CA LYS A 313 -5.90 -3.47 -20.14
C LYS A 313 -5.22 -2.61 -21.20
N ILE A 314 -4.04 -2.06 -20.89
CA ILE A 314 -3.24 -1.29 -21.87
C ILE A 314 -2.90 -2.17 -23.08
N ALA A 315 -2.39 -3.38 -22.85
CA ALA A 315 -2.02 -4.31 -23.90
C ALA A 315 -3.19 -4.56 -24.87
N LYS A 316 -4.37 -4.88 -24.32
CA LYS A 316 -5.57 -5.17 -25.12
C LYS A 316 -6.16 -3.91 -25.76
N ASP A 317 -6.43 -2.88 -24.95
CA ASP A 317 -7.28 -1.76 -25.32
C ASP A 317 -6.54 -0.65 -26.06
N GLU A 318 -5.24 -0.47 -25.79
CA GLU A 318 -4.45 0.62 -26.34
C GLU A 318 -3.41 0.15 -27.37
N LEU A 319 -2.88 -1.07 -27.22
CA LEU A 319 -1.82 -1.60 -28.09
C LEU A 319 -2.28 -2.72 -29.03
N GLY A 320 -3.51 -3.22 -28.87
CA GLY A 320 -4.09 -4.23 -29.74
C GLY A 320 -3.48 -5.64 -29.61
N PHE A 321 -2.88 -5.96 -28.46
CA PHE A 321 -2.42 -7.32 -28.18
C PHE A 321 -3.58 -8.28 -27.92
N GLU A 322 -3.35 -9.56 -28.20
CA GLU A 322 -4.16 -10.66 -27.68
C GLU A 322 -3.60 -11.07 -26.31
N VAL A 323 -4.32 -10.73 -25.23
CA VAL A 323 -3.94 -11.15 -23.88
C VAL A 323 -4.36 -12.61 -23.68
N VAL A 324 -3.41 -13.53 -23.72
CA VAL A 324 -3.65 -14.97 -23.64
C VAL A 324 -3.63 -15.52 -22.21
N GLY A 325 -3.26 -14.70 -21.23
CA GLY A 325 -3.32 -15.07 -19.82
C GLY A 325 -2.87 -13.92 -18.92
N LEU A 326 -3.40 -13.94 -17.70
CA LEU A 326 -3.10 -13.00 -16.64
C LEU A 326 -2.70 -13.75 -15.38
N GLY A 327 -1.60 -13.37 -14.75
CA GLY A 327 -1.12 -13.99 -13.53
C GLY A 327 -0.68 -12.99 -12.49
N THR A 328 -0.83 -13.37 -11.22
CA THR A 328 -0.35 -12.59 -10.09
C THR A 328 0.18 -13.48 -8.97
N TYR A 329 1.13 -12.96 -8.20
CA TYR A 329 1.57 -13.56 -6.96
C TYR A 329 0.82 -12.98 -5.74
N SER A 330 0.07 -11.87 -5.89
CA SER A 330 -0.65 -11.21 -4.82
C SER A 330 -1.98 -11.92 -4.52
N ARG A 331 -2.09 -12.53 -3.34
CA ARG A 331 -3.33 -13.18 -2.87
C ARG A 331 -4.44 -12.17 -2.64
N GLU A 332 -4.09 -11.03 -2.11
CA GLU A 332 -5.01 -9.95 -1.73
C GLU A 332 -5.79 -9.45 -2.96
N MET A 333 -5.12 -9.42 -4.13
CA MET A 333 -5.70 -8.99 -5.40
C MET A 333 -6.32 -10.12 -6.22
N ALA A 334 -6.38 -11.34 -5.71
CA ALA A 334 -6.87 -12.49 -6.48
C ALA A 334 -8.29 -12.32 -7.03
N ARG A 335 -9.18 -11.67 -6.29
CA ARG A 335 -10.56 -11.40 -6.72
C ARG A 335 -10.59 -10.40 -7.88
N GLN A 336 -9.86 -9.31 -7.77
CA GLN A 336 -9.77 -8.26 -8.77
C GLN A 336 -9.11 -8.77 -10.06
N VAL A 337 -8.06 -9.59 -9.94
CA VAL A 337 -7.40 -10.22 -11.09
C VAL A 337 -8.33 -11.18 -11.81
N ARG A 338 -9.15 -11.98 -11.08
CA ARG A 338 -10.16 -12.86 -11.70
C ARG A 338 -11.22 -12.04 -12.44
N ALA A 339 -11.70 -10.97 -11.86
CA ALA A 339 -12.67 -10.09 -12.52
C ALA A 339 -12.08 -9.50 -13.81
N ALA A 340 -10.88 -8.94 -13.75
CA ALA A 340 -10.20 -8.40 -14.91
C ALA A 340 -9.95 -9.45 -16.01
N ALA A 341 -9.55 -10.66 -15.66
CA ALA A 341 -9.35 -11.74 -16.63
C ALA A 341 -10.65 -12.17 -17.30
N LYS A 342 -11.77 -12.17 -16.57
CA LYS A 342 -13.10 -12.42 -17.14
C LYS A 342 -13.47 -11.34 -18.16
N ASP A 343 -13.25 -10.07 -17.81
CA ASP A 343 -13.51 -8.93 -18.72
C ASP A 343 -12.61 -8.96 -19.97
N LEU A 344 -11.38 -9.42 -19.80
CA LEU A 344 -10.42 -9.62 -20.89
C LEU A 344 -10.66 -10.91 -21.68
N ASN A 345 -11.55 -11.80 -21.19
CA ASN A 345 -11.81 -13.12 -21.75
C ASN A 345 -10.53 -13.98 -21.88
N CYS A 346 -9.69 -13.96 -20.85
CA CYS A 346 -8.45 -14.74 -20.81
C CYS A 346 -8.36 -15.61 -19.54
N PRO A 347 -7.58 -16.72 -19.59
CA PRO A 347 -7.34 -17.56 -18.42
C PRO A 347 -6.51 -16.84 -17.35
N VAL A 348 -6.70 -17.25 -16.09
CA VAL A 348 -5.98 -16.72 -14.93
C VAL A 348 -5.05 -17.80 -14.39
N SER A 349 -3.82 -17.40 -14.08
CA SER A 349 -2.87 -18.21 -13.34
C SER A 349 -2.50 -17.55 -12.02
N TYR A 350 -2.51 -18.33 -10.95
CA TYR A 350 -2.03 -17.91 -9.63
C TYR A 350 -0.78 -18.70 -9.28
N THR A 351 0.27 -18.01 -8.89
CA THR A 351 1.49 -18.66 -8.45
C THR A 351 1.54 -18.92 -6.94
N HIS A 352 0.43 -18.74 -6.21
CA HIS A 352 0.39 -19.53 -5.00
C HIS A 352 -0.08 -20.93 -5.31
N LEU A 353 0.69 -21.53 -6.02
CA LEU A 353 0.81 -22.95 -5.83
C LEU A 353 1.11 -23.12 -4.36
N THR A 354 0.14 -23.69 -3.61
CA THR A 354 0.48 -24.54 -2.51
C THR A 354 1.88 -25.07 -2.82
N LEU A 355 2.85 -24.71 -1.99
CA LEU A 355 4.09 -25.46 -1.96
C LEU A 355 3.66 -26.89 -2.11
N PRO A 356 4.07 -27.62 -3.16
CA PRO A 356 3.96 -29.05 -3.10
C PRO A 356 4.66 -29.36 -1.80
N THR A 357 4.00 -30.04 -0.92
CA THR A 357 4.56 -30.63 0.26
C THR A 357 5.66 -31.58 -0.18
N ILE A 358 6.79 -31.02 -0.59
CA ILE A 358 8.05 -31.70 -0.70
C ILE A 358 8.69 -31.55 0.68
N CYS A 359 8.01 -32.12 1.65
CA CYS A 359 8.59 -32.65 2.84
C CYS A 359 8.25 -34.13 2.82
N SER A 360 8.88 -34.82 1.94
CA SER A 360 9.11 -36.25 2.04
C SER A 360 10.44 -36.52 1.37
N VAL A 361 11.51 -36.36 2.12
CA VAL A 361 12.58 -37.33 2.36
C VAL A 361 13.43 -36.78 3.50
#